data_3bab274b66c792ac33eb37c53a8b00cb
#
_entry.id   3bab274b66c792ac33eb37c53a8b00cb
#
_cell.length_a   1.000
_cell.length_b   1.000
_cell.length_c   1.000
_cell.angle_alpha   90.00
_cell.angle_beta   90.00
_cell.angle_gamma   90.00
#
_symmetry.space_group_name_H-M   'P 1'
#
loop_
_entity.id
_entity.type
_entity.pdbx_description
1 polymer ?
#
loop_
_entity_poly.entity_id
_entity_poly.type
_entity_poly.pdbx_seq_one_letter_code
_entity_poly.pdbx_strand_id
1 'polypeptide(L)'
;MKSGTEGATTGGMADRLDHVSVATRKIAAMVPLIRDVLGARYLMGATEAAHGFRWAQFQFPGGGIIELLEPVGSDGFLRDFLKTRREGLHHVTLRVRDIEARMRELEDLGWRPVKPNFENPAWKEVFLHPRETHGVLIQLAESELPYAREIEYYQQLDLEELMASS
;
A
#
# COMPACT_ATOMS: atom_id res chain seq x y z
N MET A 1 -37.18 10.98 -33.29
CA MET A 1 -36.98 10.42 -31.94
C MET A 1 -35.77 9.49 -32.00
N LYS A 2 -34.62 9.93 -31.55
CA LYS A 2 -33.42 9.07 -31.41
C LYS A 2 -33.36 8.63 -29.96
N SER A 3 -33.53 7.34 -29.72
CA SER A 3 -33.35 6.71 -28.44
C SER A 3 -31.89 6.82 -28.05
N GLY A 4 -31.57 7.59 -27.02
CA GLY A 4 -30.28 7.60 -26.41
C GLY A 4 -30.02 6.28 -25.71
N THR A 5 -29.06 5.52 -26.19
CA THR A 5 -28.46 4.43 -25.43
C THR A 5 -27.75 5.07 -24.25
N GLU A 6 -28.34 4.95 -23.07
CA GLU A 6 -27.61 5.17 -21.81
C GLU A 6 -26.41 4.21 -21.80
N GLY A 7 -25.22 4.76 -21.98
CA GLY A 7 -23.98 4.02 -21.83
C GLY A 7 -23.92 3.50 -20.40
N ALA A 8 -23.79 2.18 -20.26
CA ALA A 8 -23.44 1.56 -18.99
C ALA A 8 -22.19 2.30 -18.46
N THR A 9 -22.32 2.98 -17.34
CA THR A 9 -21.18 3.47 -16.58
C THR A 9 -20.42 2.22 -16.14
N THR A 10 -19.36 1.88 -16.86
CA THR A 10 -18.38 0.91 -16.38
C THR A 10 -17.86 1.46 -15.08
N GLY A 11 -18.28 0.86 -13.97
CA GLY A 11 -17.74 1.21 -12.66
C GLY A 11 -16.22 1.22 -12.75
N GLY A 12 -15.57 2.23 -12.16
CA GLY A 12 -14.11 2.32 -12.19
C GLY A 12 -13.46 1.04 -11.70
N MET A 13 -12.26 0.77 -12.16
CA MET A 13 -11.49 -0.43 -11.79
C MET A 13 -11.18 -0.47 -10.28
N ALA A 14 -10.91 0.67 -9.65
CA ALA A 14 -10.59 0.79 -8.25
C ALA A 14 -11.83 1.17 -7.43
N ASP A 15 -12.01 0.49 -6.29
CA ASP A 15 -13.12 0.77 -5.36
C ASP A 15 -12.83 1.98 -4.46
N ARG A 16 -11.60 2.11 -3.99
CA ARG A 16 -11.18 3.19 -3.08
C ARG A 16 -9.66 3.37 -3.01
N LEU A 17 -9.25 4.54 -2.56
CA LEU A 17 -7.91 4.73 -2.02
C LEU A 17 -7.83 3.98 -0.69
N ASP A 18 -6.83 3.11 -0.53
CA ASP A 18 -6.59 2.37 0.71
C ASP A 18 -5.66 3.15 1.62
N HIS A 19 -4.44 3.36 1.19
CA HIS A 19 -3.44 4.12 1.93
C HIS A 19 -2.41 4.78 1.01
N VAL A 20 -1.60 5.64 1.61
CA VAL A 20 -0.42 6.24 1.01
C VAL A 20 0.79 5.79 1.79
N SER A 21 1.82 5.28 1.10
CA SER A 21 3.04 4.75 1.73
C SER A 21 4.20 5.71 1.63
N VAL A 22 4.89 5.90 2.75
CA VAL A 22 6.10 6.70 2.88
C VAL A 22 7.26 5.81 3.29
N ALA A 23 8.32 5.82 2.50
CA ALA A 23 9.58 5.17 2.83
C ALA A 23 10.38 6.04 3.80
N THR A 24 10.81 5.46 4.90
CA THR A 24 11.64 6.11 5.92
C THR A 24 12.81 5.20 6.33
N ARG A 25 13.88 5.79 6.84
CA ARG A 25 15.00 5.01 7.39
C ARG A 25 14.64 4.37 8.71
N LYS A 26 13.77 5.04 9.49
CA LYS A 26 13.29 4.61 10.81
C LYS A 26 11.85 5.03 11.00
N ILE A 27 10.94 4.06 11.14
CA ILE A 27 9.54 4.33 11.44
C ILE A 27 9.43 5.10 12.77
N ALA A 28 10.19 4.70 13.78
CA ALA A 28 10.21 5.34 15.10
C ALA A 28 10.49 6.86 15.03
N ALA A 29 11.28 7.32 14.07
CA ALA A 29 11.55 8.75 13.89
C ALA A 29 10.34 9.55 13.38
N MET A 30 9.41 8.89 12.68
CA MET A 30 8.21 9.51 12.12
C MET A 30 6.99 9.43 13.06
N VAL A 31 6.97 8.47 13.99
CA VAL A 31 5.83 8.23 14.88
C VAL A 31 5.45 9.46 15.71
N PRO A 32 6.38 10.22 16.32
CA PRO A 32 6.02 11.43 17.07
C PRO A 32 5.24 12.45 16.23
N LEU A 33 5.65 12.66 14.98
CA LEU A 33 4.94 13.56 14.07
C LEU A 33 3.54 13.01 13.74
N ILE A 34 3.46 11.76 13.30
CA ILE A 34 2.22 11.16 12.81
C ILE A 34 1.20 10.98 13.93
N ARG A 35 1.63 10.47 15.09
CA ARG A 35 0.76 10.16 16.24
C ARG A 35 0.50 11.38 17.11
N ASP A 36 1.56 12.04 17.58
CA ASP A 36 1.46 13.01 18.67
C ASP A 36 1.12 14.42 18.17
N VAL A 37 1.58 14.78 16.96
CA VAL A 37 1.30 16.09 16.37
C VAL A 37 0.09 16.05 15.44
N LEU A 38 0.03 15.07 14.52
CA LEU A 38 -1.03 14.97 13.52
C LEU A 38 -2.26 14.17 13.96
N GLY A 39 -2.16 13.48 15.11
CA GLY A 39 -3.31 12.82 15.77
C GLY A 39 -3.76 11.50 15.12
N ALA A 40 -2.92 10.86 14.30
CA ALA A 40 -3.22 9.54 13.78
C ALA A 40 -2.96 8.47 14.85
N ARG A 41 -3.79 7.43 14.87
CA ARG A 41 -3.60 6.28 15.76
C ARG A 41 -2.92 5.13 15.02
N TYR A 42 -2.08 4.36 15.70
CA TYR A 42 -1.55 3.11 15.16
C TYR A 42 -2.70 2.14 14.89
N LEU A 43 -2.64 1.48 13.74
CA LEU A 43 -3.67 0.57 13.27
C LEU A 43 -3.16 -0.87 13.26
N MET A 44 -2.08 -1.12 12.55
CA MET A 44 -1.47 -2.42 12.37
C MET A 44 -0.07 -2.30 11.78
N GLY A 45 0.70 -3.38 11.81
CA GLY A 45 2.01 -3.45 11.16
C GLY A 45 2.61 -4.84 11.27
N ALA A 46 3.60 -5.10 10.43
CA ALA A 46 4.31 -6.37 10.42
C ALA A 46 5.76 -6.21 9.94
N THR A 47 6.57 -7.22 10.19
CA THR A 47 7.92 -7.35 9.64
C THR A 47 7.92 -8.42 8.55
N GLU A 48 8.21 -8.01 7.34
CA GLU A 48 8.35 -8.85 6.15
C GLU A 48 9.84 -9.16 5.92
N ALA A 49 10.41 -9.97 6.81
CA ALA A 49 11.85 -10.26 6.83
C ALA A 49 12.34 -10.87 5.51
N ALA A 50 11.54 -11.73 4.88
CA ALA A 50 11.87 -12.33 3.57
C ALA A 50 11.95 -11.29 2.44
N HIS A 51 11.27 -10.16 2.58
CA HIS A 51 11.24 -9.06 1.61
C HIS A 51 12.12 -7.87 2.02
N GLY A 52 12.77 -7.95 3.20
CA GLY A 52 13.73 -6.96 3.67
C GLY A 52 13.12 -5.64 4.14
N PHE A 53 11.89 -5.65 4.65
CA PHE A 53 11.26 -4.45 5.20
C PHE A 53 10.29 -4.77 6.34
N ARG A 54 9.91 -3.73 7.07
CA ARG A 54 8.76 -3.71 7.97
C ARG A 54 7.90 -2.49 7.67
N TRP A 55 6.65 -2.56 8.08
CA TRP A 55 5.67 -1.52 7.82
C TRP A 55 4.77 -1.29 9.03
N ALA A 56 4.24 -0.08 9.12
CA ALA A 56 3.25 0.30 10.13
C ALA A 56 2.25 1.28 9.54
N GLN A 57 0.97 1.02 9.75
CA GLN A 57 -0.13 1.87 9.30
C GLN A 57 -0.72 2.67 10.46
N PHE A 58 -1.01 3.94 10.16
CA PHE A 58 -1.62 4.88 11.07
C PHE A 58 -2.86 5.48 10.42
N GLN A 59 -3.96 5.50 11.16
CA GLN A 59 -5.24 6.02 10.69
C GLN A 59 -5.56 7.36 11.34
N PHE A 60 -5.88 8.35 10.53
CA PHE A 60 -6.39 9.64 10.99
C PHE A 60 -7.86 9.55 11.41
N PRO A 61 -8.34 10.44 12.30
CA PRO A 61 -9.75 10.44 12.73
C PRO A 61 -10.74 10.54 11.58
N GLY A 62 -10.37 11.18 10.48
CA GLY A 62 -11.19 11.29 9.25
C GLY A 62 -11.15 10.07 8.34
N GLY A 63 -10.44 8.99 8.71
CA GLY A 63 -10.40 7.72 7.97
C GLY A 63 -9.24 7.56 6.97
N GLY A 64 -8.46 8.59 6.69
CA GLY A 64 -7.26 8.46 5.84
C GLY A 64 -6.17 7.61 6.53
N ILE A 65 -5.44 6.83 5.76
CA ILE A 65 -4.36 5.96 6.25
C ILE A 65 -3.03 6.35 5.62
N ILE A 66 -2.01 6.50 6.46
CA ILE A 66 -0.61 6.56 6.06
C ILE A 66 0.11 5.30 6.50
N GLU A 67 0.91 4.75 5.60
CA GLU A 67 1.80 3.63 5.87
C GLU A 67 3.24 4.12 5.90
N LEU A 68 3.99 3.70 6.90
CA LEU A 68 5.43 3.92 6.98
C LEU A 68 6.15 2.62 6.67
N LEU A 69 7.14 2.69 5.78
CA LEU A 69 7.98 1.56 5.37
C LEU A 69 9.41 1.79 5.84
N GLU A 70 9.98 0.79 6.53
CA GLU A 70 11.36 0.81 7.00
C GLU A 70 12.13 -0.42 6.48
N PRO A 71 13.35 -0.27 5.92
CA PRO A 71 14.14 -1.39 5.47
C PRO A 71 14.70 -2.20 6.64
N VAL A 72 14.61 -3.53 6.55
CA VAL A 72 15.20 -4.50 7.46
C VAL A 72 16.33 -5.24 6.72
N GLY A 73 17.43 -5.58 7.41
CA GLY A 73 18.57 -6.24 6.77
C GLY A 73 19.48 -5.30 5.97
N SER A 74 20.34 -5.86 5.12
CA SER A 74 21.40 -5.13 4.41
C SER A 74 21.03 -4.70 2.99
N ASP A 75 20.01 -5.31 2.39
CA ASP A 75 19.61 -5.18 0.98
C ASP A 75 18.09 -5.11 0.83
N GLY A 76 17.62 -5.09 -0.41
CA GLY A 76 16.21 -5.06 -0.76
C GLY A 76 15.76 -3.74 -1.43
N PHE A 77 14.58 -3.82 -2.07
CA PHE A 77 14.04 -2.74 -2.91
C PHE A 77 13.92 -1.39 -2.18
N LEU A 78 13.59 -1.44 -0.89
CA LEU A 78 13.38 -0.23 -0.10
C LEU A 78 14.70 0.48 0.22
N ARG A 79 15.79 -0.28 0.42
CA ARG A 79 17.12 0.30 0.55
C ARG A 79 17.58 0.97 -0.75
N ASP A 80 17.31 0.36 -1.89
CA ASP A 80 17.67 0.94 -3.19
C ASP A 80 16.84 2.19 -3.47
N PHE A 81 15.56 2.19 -3.10
CA PHE A 81 14.75 3.40 -3.15
C PHE A 81 15.34 4.53 -2.30
N LEU A 82 15.68 4.26 -1.03
CA LEU A 82 16.22 5.25 -0.10
C LEU A 82 17.61 5.78 -0.49
N LYS A 83 18.44 4.98 -1.19
CA LYS A 83 19.72 5.43 -1.75
C LYS A 83 19.52 6.45 -2.88
N THR A 84 18.51 6.25 -3.72
CA THR A 84 18.30 7.03 -4.94
C THR A 84 17.32 8.18 -4.78
N ARG A 85 16.25 7.99 -3.97
CA ARG A 85 15.13 8.92 -3.82
C ARG A 85 15.05 9.61 -2.46
N ARG A 86 15.88 9.21 -1.49
CA ARG A 86 15.78 9.62 -0.08
C ARG A 86 14.47 9.13 0.56
N GLU A 87 14.20 9.63 1.77
CA GLU A 87 12.92 9.39 2.45
C GLU A 87 11.80 10.19 1.77
N GLY A 88 10.62 9.61 1.69
CA GLY A 88 9.49 10.26 1.06
C GLY A 88 8.45 9.30 0.51
N LEU A 89 7.56 9.82 -0.30
CA LEU A 89 6.45 9.07 -0.88
C LEU A 89 6.95 7.89 -1.70
N HIS A 90 6.47 6.68 -1.38
CA HIS A 90 6.85 5.45 -2.06
C HIS A 90 5.77 5.00 -3.05
N HIS A 91 4.55 4.79 -2.60
CA HIS A 91 3.45 4.37 -3.46
C HIS A 91 2.08 4.82 -2.94
N VAL A 92 1.11 4.63 -3.80
CA VAL A 92 -0.31 4.81 -3.51
C VAL A 92 -0.99 3.47 -3.71
N THR A 93 -1.79 3.02 -2.74
CA THR A 93 -2.52 1.75 -2.81
C THR A 93 -4.00 1.98 -3.07
N LEU A 94 -4.50 1.34 -4.11
CA LEU A 94 -5.91 1.32 -4.47
C LEU A 94 -6.48 -0.08 -4.23
N ARG A 95 -7.62 -0.16 -3.54
CA ARG A 95 -8.36 -1.42 -3.41
C ARG A 95 -9.12 -1.72 -4.68
N VAL A 96 -9.05 -2.98 -5.07
CA VAL A 96 -9.82 -3.53 -6.19
C VAL A 96 -10.51 -4.82 -5.75
N ARG A 97 -11.47 -5.27 -6.53
CA ARG A 97 -12.05 -6.62 -6.46
C ARG A 97 -11.60 -7.41 -7.67
N ASP A 98 -11.37 -8.71 -7.48
CA ASP A 98 -10.93 -9.63 -8.53
C ASP A 98 -9.65 -9.10 -9.22
N ILE A 99 -8.58 -8.99 -8.44
CA ILE A 99 -7.32 -8.38 -8.87
C ILE A 99 -6.72 -9.05 -10.11
N GLU A 100 -6.96 -10.35 -10.27
CA GLU A 100 -6.48 -11.08 -11.44
C GLU A 100 -7.24 -10.66 -12.71
N ALA A 101 -8.57 -10.44 -12.59
CA ALA A 101 -9.35 -9.89 -13.70
C ALA A 101 -8.93 -8.44 -13.99
N ARG A 102 -8.69 -7.63 -12.94
CA ARG A 102 -8.21 -6.24 -13.12
C ARG A 102 -6.84 -6.19 -13.78
N MET A 103 -5.94 -7.10 -13.45
CA MET A 103 -4.64 -7.20 -14.10
C MET A 103 -4.79 -7.48 -15.61
N ARG A 104 -5.62 -8.46 -15.98
CA ARG A 104 -5.88 -8.77 -17.40
C ARG A 104 -6.52 -7.59 -18.14
N GLU A 105 -7.47 -6.91 -17.52
CA GLU A 105 -8.11 -5.71 -18.08
C GLU A 105 -7.09 -4.57 -18.32
N LEU A 106 -6.15 -4.37 -17.40
CA LEU A 106 -5.06 -3.42 -17.59
C LEU A 106 -4.17 -3.80 -18.79
N GLU A 107 -3.84 -5.08 -18.94
CA GLU A 107 -3.04 -5.59 -20.06
C GLU A 107 -3.78 -5.38 -21.39
N ASP A 108 -5.08 -5.65 -21.44
CA ASP A 108 -5.94 -5.41 -22.62
C ASP A 108 -6.00 -3.92 -23.00
N LEU A 109 -5.93 -3.04 -22.01
CA LEU A 109 -5.86 -1.58 -22.19
C LEU A 109 -4.43 -1.08 -22.55
N GLY A 110 -3.45 -1.98 -22.64
CA GLY A 110 -2.07 -1.68 -23.03
C GLY A 110 -1.15 -1.28 -21.87
N TRP A 111 -1.58 -1.38 -20.62
CA TRP A 111 -0.73 -1.21 -19.45
C TRP A 111 0.10 -2.47 -19.20
N ARG A 112 1.19 -2.33 -18.47
CA ARG A 112 2.08 -3.46 -18.13
C ARG A 112 2.21 -3.61 -16.61
N PRO A 113 1.26 -4.30 -15.97
CA PRO A 113 1.35 -4.60 -14.55
C PRO A 113 2.62 -5.40 -14.24
N VAL A 114 3.25 -5.12 -13.11
CA VAL A 114 4.51 -5.75 -12.70
C VAL A 114 4.39 -6.35 -11.31
N LYS A 115 5.22 -7.37 -11.03
CA LYS A 115 5.33 -8.02 -9.71
C LYS A 115 3.98 -8.51 -9.15
N PRO A 116 3.17 -9.26 -9.88
CA PRO A 116 1.97 -9.85 -9.32
C PRO A 116 2.34 -10.82 -8.19
N ASN A 117 1.63 -10.72 -7.08
CA ASN A 117 1.70 -11.65 -5.97
C ASN A 117 0.27 -11.95 -5.50
N PHE A 118 -0.19 -13.17 -5.75
CA PHE A 118 -1.57 -13.60 -5.46
C PHE A 118 -1.60 -14.80 -4.50
N GLU A 119 -0.44 -15.18 -3.93
CA GLU A 119 -0.30 -16.37 -3.09
C GLU A 119 -0.94 -16.17 -1.70
N ASN A 120 -0.90 -14.95 -1.18
CA ASN A 120 -1.47 -14.64 0.13
C ASN A 120 -2.90 -14.10 -0.01
N PRO A 121 -3.95 -14.85 0.39
CA PRO A 121 -5.33 -14.40 0.30
C PRO A 121 -5.62 -13.18 1.20
N ALA A 122 -4.82 -12.95 2.24
CA ALA A 122 -4.94 -11.77 3.08
C ALA A 122 -4.46 -10.49 2.37
N TRP A 123 -3.58 -10.63 1.37
CA TRP A 123 -3.08 -9.50 0.60
C TRP A 123 -2.54 -9.94 -0.75
N LYS A 124 -3.35 -9.81 -1.78
CA LYS A 124 -2.95 -9.96 -3.18
C LYS A 124 -2.59 -8.59 -3.72
N GLU A 125 -1.56 -8.51 -4.56
CA GLU A 125 -1.08 -7.23 -5.07
C GLU A 125 -0.51 -7.32 -6.48
N VAL A 126 -0.57 -6.20 -7.19
CA VAL A 126 0.12 -5.95 -8.45
C VAL A 126 0.43 -4.47 -8.57
N PHE A 127 1.49 -4.13 -9.29
CA PHE A 127 1.94 -2.74 -9.38
C PHE A 127 1.90 -2.21 -10.82
N LEU A 128 1.63 -0.90 -10.96
CA LEU A 128 1.91 -0.14 -12.16
C LEU A 128 3.18 0.68 -11.92
N HIS A 129 4.16 0.47 -12.80
CA HIS A 129 5.49 1.05 -12.63
C HIS A 129 5.48 2.57 -12.89
N PRO A 130 6.26 3.38 -12.12
CA PRO A 130 6.29 4.84 -12.24
C PRO A 130 6.61 5.38 -13.65
N ARG A 131 7.26 4.60 -14.50
CA ARG A 131 7.52 4.99 -15.90
C ARG A 131 6.25 5.11 -16.74
N GLU A 132 5.21 4.37 -16.40
CA GLU A 132 3.92 4.38 -17.10
C GLU A 132 2.92 5.34 -16.44
N THR A 133 3.09 5.62 -15.15
CA THR A 133 2.16 6.36 -14.30
C THR A 133 2.68 7.75 -13.91
N HIS A 134 3.47 8.38 -14.76
CA HIS A 134 4.01 9.74 -14.56
C HIS A 134 4.77 9.93 -13.23
N GLY A 135 5.50 8.90 -12.78
CA GLY A 135 6.37 8.99 -11.61
C GLY A 135 5.78 8.46 -10.30
N VAL A 136 4.53 8.00 -10.30
CA VAL A 136 3.85 7.44 -9.12
C VAL A 136 3.87 5.91 -9.20
N LEU A 137 4.38 5.22 -8.20
CA LEU A 137 4.17 3.77 -8.07
C LEU A 137 2.73 3.55 -7.58
N ILE A 138 1.92 2.87 -8.36
CA ILE A 138 0.54 2.53 -8.00
C ILE A 138 0.48 1.05 -7.68
N GLN A 139 0.01 0.72 -6.49
CA GLN A 139 -0.30 -0.64 -6.07
C GLN A 139 -1.82 -0.86 -6.18
N LEU A 140 -2.22 -1.92 -6.84
CA LEU A 140 -3.56 -2.47 -6.72
C LEU A 140 -3.51 -3.60 -5.71
N ALA A 141 -4.46 -3.64 -4.80
CA ALA A 141 -4.51 -4.64 -3.76
C ALA A 141 -5.92 -5.18 -3.54
N GLU A 142 -5.98 -6.48 -3.26
CA GLU A 142 -7.20 -7.18 -2.85
C GLU A 142 -6.91 -7.99 -1.58
N SER A 143 -7.88 -8.04 -0.67
CA SER A 143 -7.89 -8.95 0.46
C SER A 143 -9.19 -9.72 0.47
N GLU A 144 -9.12 -11.02 0.64
CA GLU A 144 -10.30 -11.88 0.85
C GLU A 144 -10.82 -11.80 2.28
N LEU A 145 -10.05 -11.17 3.19
CA LEU A 145 -10.46 -10.98 4.57
C LEU A 145 -11.36 -9.74 4.71
N PRO A 146 -12.40 -9.79 5.55
CA PRO A 146 -13.05 -8.58 6.03
C PRO A 146 -12.04 -7.65 6.72
N TYR A 147 -12.20 -6.34 6.57
CA TYR A 147 -11.23 -5.34 7.07
C TYR A 147 -10.85 -5.53 8.56
N ALA A 148 -11.81 -5.85 9.43
CA ALA A 148 -11.51 -6.12 10.84
C ALA A 148 -10.59 -7.34 11.03
N ARG A 149 -10.76 -8.38 10.22
CA ARG A 149 -9.92 -9.60 10.24
C ARG A 149 -8.55 -9.34 9.62
N GLU A 150 -8.46 -8.45 8.66
CA GLU A 150 -7.19 -8.00 8.08
C GLU A 150 -6.33 -7.27 9.14
N ILE A 151 -6.95 -6.39 9.94
CA ILE A 151 -6.28 -5.73 11.06
C ILE A 151 -5.76 -6.75 12.07
N GLU A 152 -6.59 -7.71 12.51
CA GLU A 152 -6.19 -8.77 13.42
C GLU A 152 -5.03 -9.62 12.86
N TYR A 153 -5.08 -9.94 11.57
CA TYR A 153 -4.06 -10.75 10.89
C TYR A 153 -2.70 -10.04 10.87
N TYR A 154 -2.68 -8.71 10.67
CA TYR A 154 -1.46 -7.92 10.56
C TYR A 154 -1.07 -7.18 11.85
N GLN A 155 -1.77 -7.37 12.96
CA GLN A 155 -1.36 -6.84 14.27
C GLN A 155 -0.22 -7.69 14.89
N GLN A 156 0.84 -7.91 14.12
CA GLN A 156 2.00 -8.72 14.51
C GLN A 156 3.13 -7.85 15.07
N LEU A 157 3.07 -6.55 14.87
CA LEU A 157 4.09 -5.60 15.32
C LEU A 157 3.49 -4.71 16.41
N ASP A 158 4.09 -4.74 17.59
CA ASP A 158 3.74 -3.80 18.66
C ASP A 158 4.36 -2.43 18.40
N LEU A 159 3.61 -1.36 18.64
CA LEU A 159 4.10 0.00 18.46
C LEU A 159 5.25 0.33 19.42
N GLU A 160 5.24 -0.21 20.65
CA GLU A 160 6.31 0.02 21.64
C GLU A 160 7.59 -0.69 21.20
N GLU A 161 7.50 -1.92 20.68
CA GLU A 161 8.63 -2.63 20.10
C GLU A 161 9.20 -1.88 18.90
N LEU A 162 8.33 -1.34 18.05
CA LEU A 162 8.70 -0.52 16.92
C LEU A 162 9.45 0.75 17.35
N MET A 163 8.99 1.42 18.41
CA MET A 163 9.63 2.60 18.98
C MET A 163 10.97 2.28 19.65
N ALA A 164 11.09 1.10 20.26
CA ALA A 164 12.33 0.65 20.93
C ALA A 164 13.42 0.20 19.94
N SER A 165 13.06 -0.11 18.71
CA SER A 165 13.98 -0.61 17.66
C SER A 165 14.80 0.49 16.96
N SER A 166 14.96 1.65 17.59
CA SER A 166 15.69 2.83 17.05
C SER A 166 17.19 2.73 17.16
#